data_1c587eface50e107b6c01a26500e923c
#
_entry.id   1c587eface50e107b6c01a26500e923c
#
_cell.length_a   1.000
_cell.length_b   1.000
_cell.length_c   1.000
_cell.angle_alpha   90.00
_cell.angle_beta   90.00
_cell.angle_gamma   90.00
#
_symmetry.space_group_name_H-M   'P 1'
#
loop_
_entity.id
_entity.type
_entity.pdbx_description
1 polymer ?
#
loop_
_entity_poly.entity_id
_entity_poly.type
_entity_poly.pdbx_seq_one_letter_code
_entity_poly.pdbx_strand_id
1 'polypeptide(L)'
;MFSYFIFKKMMGKSMIRRDFIKTAVAMGTGALILGNPLKLFSSSGPVPEVVWVSGGEPPDLLEKALQGFGGLNKFISKGDIVVIKPNIGWDRAPQFAANTNPDLIAALIKSCFDAGAAKVKIFDRTCNNPQRCYRNSEIEKTARDLGADVDQIRSQKFKNISLPEGEILKEWPIYQDYLEADKVINVPIAKHHSMARMTGGLKNLMGVMGGNRGEIHNKFTVKINDINAHILPTLTIIDGYRILLRNGPSGGNINDVKVTKTLIMSPCTVSADVQALQLFNLELNDVAYLKEALRRGLNKYDPASLKVLKIEV
;
A
#
# COMPACT_ATOMS: atom_id res chain seq x y z
N MET A 1 11.92 44.19 5.60
CA MET A 1 12.57 43.91 4.30
C MET A 1 13.25 42.54 4.25
N PHE A 2 13.30 41.77 5.34
CA PHE A 2 13.94 40.42 5.42
C PHE A 2 13.02 39.26 5.06
N SER A 3 11.68 39.45 5.06
CA SER A 3 10.70 38.37 4.82
C SER A 3 10.46 38.05 3.34
N TYR A 4 10.76 39.00 2.43
CA TYR A 4 10.48 38.86 0.99
C TYR A 4 11.57 38.06 0.22
N PHE A 5 12.78 37.98 0.77
CA PHE A 5 13.90 37.26 0.14
C PHE A 5 13.88 35.74 0.37
N ILE A 6 13.23 35.30 1.43
CA ILE A 6 13.10 33.85 1.74
C ILE A 6 12.05 33.20 0.84
N PHE A 7 10.99 33.92 0.45
CA PHE A 7 9.91 33.38 -0.39
C PHE A 7 10.33 33.13 -1.84
N LYS A 8 11.26 33.91 -2.38
CA LYS A 8 11.71 33.79 -3.78
C LYS A 8 12.73 32.66 -4.01
N LYS A 9 13.38 32.15 -2.95
CA LYS A 9 14.34 31.05 -3.02
C LYS A 9 13.67 29.66 -2.92
N MET A 10 12.38 29.60 -2.54
CA MET A 10 11.63 28.35 -2.40
C MET A 10 10.82 27.93 -3.65
N MET A 11 10.69 28.79 -4.65
CA MET A 11 9.90 28.52 -5.87
C MET A 11 10.65 27.77 -6.97
N GLY A 12 11.88 27.33 -6.73
CA GLY A 12 12.75 26.66 -7.72
C GLY A 12 13.01 25.18 -7.51
N LYS A 13 12.43 24.54 -6.48
CA LYS A 13 12.58 23.09 -6.26
C LYS A 13 11.20 22.46 -6.21
N SER A 14 10.97 21.48 -7.10
CA SER A 14 9.84 20.55 -7.03
C SER A 14 9.76 19.99 -5.61
N MET A 15 8.76 20.40 -4.84
CA MET A 15 8.52 19.87 -3.49
C MET A 15 8.02 18.43 -3.60
N ILE A 16 8.80 17.50 -3.10
CA ILE A 16 8.43 16.09 -2.96
C ILE A 16 7.40 16.01 -1.83
N ARG A 17 6.42 15.11 -1.96
CA ARG A 17 5.29 14.84 -1.03
C ARG A 17 5.60 14.93 0.48
N ARG A 18 6.86 14.69 0.88
CA ARG A 18 7.37 14.71 2.25
C ARG A 18 7.41 16.10 2.90
N ASP A 19 7.55 17.17 2.10
CA ASP A 19 7.74 18.53 2.63
C ASP A 19 6.40 19.24 2.87
N PHE A 20 5.33 18.84 2.18
CA PHE A 20 4.00 19.38 2.37
C PHE A 20 3.36 18.97 3.71
N ILE A 21 3.68 17.77 4.21
CA ILE A 21 3.13 17.22 5.47
C ILE A 21 3.66 17.94 6.70
N LYS A 22 4.86 18.52 6.65
CA LYS A 22 5.46 19.22 7.79
C LYS A 22 4.90 20.63 8.02
N THR A 23 4.33 21.26 7.00
CA THR A 23 3.83 22.65 7.08
C THR A 23 2.37 22.75 7.52
N ALA A 24 1.57 21.69 7.38
CA ALA A 24 0.14 21.69 7.68
C ALA A 24 -0.23 21.50 9.16
N VAL A 25 0.74 21.19 10.03
CA VAL A 25 0.50 20.93 11.47
C VAL A 25 0.51 22.20 12.33
N ALA A 26 0.88 23.35 11.77
CA ALA A 26 1.18 24.56 12.55
C ALA A 26 0.07 25.64 12.62
N MET A 27 -1.09 25.49 11.98
CA MET A 27 -2.14 26.51 12.04
C MET A 27 -3.54 25.91 12.25
N GLY A 28 -4.06 26.00 13.44
CA GLY A 28 -5.44 25.65 13.75
C GLY A 28 -5.86 25.97 15.17
N THR A 29 -6.13 27.26 15.45
CA THR A 29 -6.87 27.66 16.66
C THR A 29 -8.17 28.37 16.26
N GLY A 30 -9.29 27.83 16.81
CA GLY A 30 -10.42 28.65 17.25
C GLY A 30 -11.59 28.84 16.31
N ALA A 31 -12.69 28.13 16.61
CA ALA A 31 -14.05 28.73 16.73
C ALA A 31 -15.00 27.73 17.39
N LEU A 32 -15.55 28.12 18.54
CA LEU A 32 -16.67 27.46 19.21
C LEU A 32 -17.98 27.79 18.47
N ILE A 33 -18.76 26.73 18.12
CA ILE A 33 -20.19 26.86 17.85
C ILE A 33 -20.91 25.78 18.66
N LEU A 34 -21.78 26.25 19.57
CA LEU A 34 -22.69 25.45 20.36
C LEU A 34 -23.82 24.85 19.50
N GLY A 35 -24.05 23.55 19.56
CA GLY A 35 -25.20 22.91 18.94
C GLY A 35 -25.23 21.40 19.23
N ASN A 36 -26.13 20.96 20.11
CA ASN A 36 -26.62 19.63 20.50
C ASN A 36 -25.70 18.39 20.36
N PRO A 37 -25.54 17.61 21.43
CA PRO A 37 -24.72 16.42 21.44
C PRO A 37 -25.48 15.21 20.85
N LEU A 38 -25.37 14.97 19.56
CA LEU A 38 -25.43 13.61 19.06
C LEU A 38 -24.22 12.88 19.67
N LYS A 39 -24.49 11.87 20.49
CA LYS A 39 -23.46 10.98 21.04
C LYS A 39 -22.76 10.29 19.88
N LEU A 40 -21.74 10.95 19.30
CA LEU A 40 -20.71 10.24 18.58
C LEU A 40 -20.00 9.35 19.60
N PHE A 41 -20.00 8.05 19.36
CA PHE A 41 -19.11 7.12 20.02
C PHE A 41 -17.66 7.56 19.70
N SER A 42 -17.13 8.46 20.49
CA SER A 42 -15.72 8.73 20.56
C SER A 42 -15.10 7.52 21.24
N SER A 43 -14.53 6.61 20.46
CA SER A 43 -13.63 5.60 21.01
C SER A 43 -12.41 6.32 21.57
N SER A 44 -12.42 6.57 22.87
CA SER A 44 -11.32 7.22 23.60
C SER A 44 -10.10 6.30 23.81
N GLY A 45 -9.92 5.30 22.95
CA GLY A 45 -8.74 4.45 22.95
C GLY A 45 -7.61 5.03 22.10
N PRO A 46 -6.35 4.68 22.38
CA PRO A 46 -5.23 5.06 21.53
C PRO A 46 -5.46 4.53 20.10
N VAL A 47 -5.23 5.39 19.09
CA VAL A 47 -5.35 5.01 17.67
C VAL A 47 -4.46 3.78 17.41
N PRO A 48 -5.00 2.68 16.85
CA PRO A 48 -4.18 1.51 16.55
C PRO A 48 -3.13 1.83 15.49
N GLU A 49 -2.03 1.11 15.51
CA GLU A 49 -0.95 1.21 14.52
C GLU A 49 -1.15 0.17 13.40
N VAL A 50 -1.81 -0.93 13.76
CA VAL A 50 -2.24 -1.99 12.85
C VAL A 50 -3.64 -2.43 13.24
N VAL A 51 -4.49 -2.67 12.25
CA VAL A 51 -5.77 -3.35 12.41
C VAL A 51 -5.67 -4.70 11.70
N TRP A 52 -5.97 -5.76 12.44
CA TRP A 52 -6.07 -7.13 11.96
C TRP A 52 -7.53 -7.57 12.04
N VAL A 53 -8.13 -7.90 10.89
CA VAL A 53 -9.52 -8.38 10.83
C VAL A 53 -9.55 -9.80 10.30
N SER A 54 -10.41 -10.66 10.87
CA SER A 54 -10.57 -12.05 10.44
C SER A 54 -12.04 -12.49 10.47
N GLY A 55 -12.37 -13.54 9.69
CA GLY A 55 -13.65 -14.24 9.74
C GLY A 55 -14.64 -13.89 8.63
N GLY A 56 -14.66 -12.64 8.16
CA GLY A 56 -15.64 -12.15 7.17
C GLY A 56 -15.24 -12.35 5.70
N GLU A 57 -16.11 -11.87 4.81
CA GLU A 57 -15.83 -11.75 3.39
C GLU A 57 -15.04 -10.45 3.10
N PRO A 58 -14.38 -10.30 1.93
CA PRO A 58 -13.48 -9.18 1.68
C PRO A 58 -14.08 -7.78 1.91
N PRO A 59 -15.35 -7.49 1.54
CA PRO A 59 -15.97 -6.21 1.86
C PRO A 59 -16.12 -5.96 3.36
N ASP A 60 -16.54 -6.99 4.12
CA ASP A 60 -16.76 -6.89 5.58
C ASP A 60 -15.43 -6.68 6.30
N LEU A 61 -14.39 -7.43 5.88
CA LEU A 61 -13.04 -7.28 6.41
C LEU A 61 -12.51 -5.85 6.21
N LEU A 62 -12.73 -5.27 5.02
CA LEU A 62 -12.31 -3.91 4.71
C LEU A 62 -13.07 -2.89 5.56
N GLU A 63 -14.41 -3.03 5.64
CA GLU A 63 -15.24 -2.12 6.41
C GLU A 63 -14.80 -2.09 7.89
N LYS A 64 -14.61 -3.25 8.51
CA LYS A 64 -14.16 -3.35 9.90
C LYS A 64 -12.76 -2.79 10.10
N ALA A 65 -11.84 -3.02 9.15
CA ALA A 65 -10.50 -2.45 9.22
C ALA A 65 -10.52 -0.92 9.13
N LEU A 66 -11.33 -0.36 8.23
CA LEU A 66 -11.53 1.08 8.11
C LEU A 66 -12.17 1.67 9.37
N GLN A 67 -13.19 1.01 9.95
CA GLN A 67 -13.81 1.41 11.22
C GLN A 67 -12.78 1.46 12.36
N GLY A 68 -11.85 0.49 12.41
CA GLY A 68 -10.76 0.44 13.39
C GLY A 68 -9.85 1.67 13.37
N PHE A 69 -9.70 2.32 12.22
CA PHE A 69 -8.97 3.58 12.08
C PHE A 69 -9.86 4.85 12.12
N GLY A 70 -11.18 4.69 12.27
CA GLY A 70 -12.14 5.80 12.26
C GLY A 70 -12.50 6.30 10.85
N GLY A 71 -12.41 5.41 9.86
CA GLY A 71 -12.84 5.62 8.47
C GLY A 71 -11.72 6.02 7.50
N LEU A 72 -11.98 5.83 6.20
CA LEU A 72 -11.01 6.12 5.14
C LEU A 72 -10.71 7.63 5.02
N ASN A 73 -11.62 8.50 5.48
CA ASN A 73 -11.44 9.96 5.54
C ASN A 73 -10.27 10.43 6.42
N LYS A 74 -9.71 9.52 7.23
CA LYS A 74 -8.46 9.78 7.96
C LYS A 74 -7.23 9.75 7.05
N PHE A 75 -7.34 9.14 5.88
CA PHE A 75 -6.24 8.89 4.95
C PHE A 75 -6.38 9.64 3.64
N ILE A 76 -7.60 9.85 3.15
CA ILE A 76 -7.89 10.57 1.91
C ILE A 76 -8.82 11.74 2.17
N SER A 77 -8.75 12.75 1.29
CA SER A 77 -9.54 13.97 1.36
C SER A 77 -10.43 14.10 0.12
N LYS A 78 -11.49 14.90 0.23
CA LYS A 78 -12.33 15.24 -0.93
C LYS A 78 -11.47 15.90 -2.02
N GLY A 79 -11.60 15.40 -3.24
CA GLY A 79 -10.87 15.89 -4.41
C GLY A 79 -9.55 15.19 -4.69
N ASP A 80 -9.07 14.31 -3.79
CA ASP A 80 -7.80 13.57 -4.00
C ASP A 80 -7.85 12.66 -5.24
N ILE A 81 -6.74 12.59 -5.96
CA ILE A 81 -6.42 11.53 -6.91
C ILE A 81 -5.79 10.38 -6.14
N VAL A 82 -6.51 9.28 -6.02
CA VAL A 82 -6.07 8.10 -5.26
C VAL A 82 -5.54 7.04 -6.21
N VAL A 83 -4.35 6.54 -5.95
CA VAL A 83 -3.85 5.32 -6.59
C VAL A 83 -4.09 4.13 -5.67
N ILE A 84 -4.86 3.15 -6.12
CA ILE A 84 -4.90 1.81 -5.54
C ILE A 84 -3.87 0.97 -6.29
N LYS A 85 -2.85 0.50 -5.59
CA LYS A 85 -1.79 -0.33 -6.15
C LYS A 85 -1.96 -1.80 -5.72
N PRO A 86 -2.72 -2.62 -6.50
CA PRO A 86 -2.88 -4.04 -6.22
C PRO A 86 -1.63 -4.84 -6.61
N ASN A 87 -1.69 -6.15 -6.47
CA ASN A 87 -0.82 -7.08 -7.16
C ASN A 87 -1.57 -7.67 -8.36
N ILE A 88 -1.15 -7.33 -9.58
CA ILE A 88 -1.63 -7.90 -10.86
C ILE A 88 -0.44 -8.55 -11.57
N GLY A 89 0.36 -9.28 -10.80
CA GLY A 89 1.65 -9.79 -11.29
C GLY A 89 1.53 -10.96 -12.27
N TRP A 90 0.50 -11.78 -12.16
CA TRP A 90 0.46 -13.10 -12.77
C TRP A 90 -0.81 -13.36 -13.57
N ASP A 91 -0.64 -14.12 -14.64
CA ASP A 91 -1.73 -14.64 -15.46
C ASP A 91 -2.43 -15.80 -14.73
N ARG A 92 -3.21 -15.45 -13.71
CA ARG A 92 -3.94 -16.39 -12.84
C ARG A 92 -5.29 -15.83 -12.43
N ALA A 93 -6.27 -16.73 -12.33
CA ALA A 93 -7.58 -16.42 -11.78
C ALA A 93 -7.52 -16.25 -10.25
N PRO A 94 -8.49 -15.55 -9.64
CA PRO A 94 -8.45 -15.15 -8.23
C PRO A 94 -8.29 -16.30 -7.22
N GLN A 95 -8.83 -17.49 -7.53
CA GLN A 95 -8.77 -18.65 -6.64
C GLN A 95 -7.34 -19.14 -6.39
N PHE A 96 -6.38 -18.83 -7.27
CA PHE A 96 -4.98 -19.25 -7.12
C PHE A 96 -4.16 -18.34 -6.19
N ALA A 97 -4.74 -17.31 -5.64
CA ALA A 97 -4.10 -16.39 -4.69
C ALA A 97 -2.72 -15.85 -5.16
N ALA A 98 -2.59 -15.63 -6.48
CA ALA A 98 -1.38 -15.08 -7.08
C ALA A 98 -1.48 -13.56 -7.31
N ASN A 99 -2.69 -13.02 -7.32
CA ASN A 99 -3.04 -11.61 -7.48
C ASN A 99 -3.96 -11.16 -6.34
N THR A 100 -4.08 -9.85 -6.12
CA THR A 100 -5.01 -9.30 -5.13
C THR A 100 -6.45 -9.70 -5.45
N ASN A 101 -7.24 -9.94 -4.41
CA ASN A 101 -8.65 -10.32 -4.54
C ASN A 101 -9.47 -9.18 -5.19
N PRO A 102 -10.19 -9.43 -6.31
CA PRO A 102 -10.99 -8.41 -6.97
C PRO A 102 -12.15 -7.88 -6.11
N ASP A 103 -12.74 -8.70 -5.21
CA ASP A 103 -13.81 -8.24 -4.31
C ASP A 103 -13.30 -7.21 -3.30
N LEU A 104 -12.07 -7.39 -2.79
CA LEU A 104 -11.43 -6.39 -1.94
C LEU A 104 -11.17 -5.09 -2.70
N ILE A 105 -10.72 -5.19 -3.95
CA ILE A 105 -10.50 -4.02 -4.81
C ILE A 105 -11.83 -3.30 -5.09
N ALA A 106 -12.91 -4.04 -5.36
CA ALA A 106 -14.24 -3.49 -5.56
C ALA A 106 -14.71 -2.67 -4.34
N ALA A 107 -14.61 -3.25 -3.15
CA ALA A 107 -14.98 -2.59 -1.91
C ALA A 107 -14.14 -1.33 -1.65
N LEU A 108 -12.84 -1.41 -1.90
CA LEU A 108 -11.92 -0.28 -1.69
C LEU A 108 -12.18 0.88 -2.68
N ILE A 109 -12.49 0.59 -3.96
CA ILE A 109 -12.86 1.62 -4.95
C ILE A 109 -14.10 2.39 -4.48
N LYS A 110 -15.16 1.68 -4.06
CA LYS A 110 -16.38 2.29 -3.52
C LYS A 110 -16.04 3.17 -2.32
N SER A 111 -15.29 2.65 -1.35
CA SER A 111 -14.88 3.41 -0.17
C SER A 111 -14.07 4.67 -0.52
N CYS A 112 -13.23 4.65 -1.57
CA CYS A 112 -12.50 5.82 -2.02
C CYS A 112 -13.43 6.90 -2.58
N PHE A 113 -14.41 6.54 -3.41
CA PHE A 113 -15.38 7.49 -3.93
C PHE A 113 -16.30 8.02 -2.84
N ASP A 114 -16.76 7.17 -1.92
CA ASP A 114 -17.59 7.57 -0.76
C ASP A 114 -16.84 8.55 0.16
N ALA A 115 -15.53 8.40 0.28
CA ALA A 115 -14.67 9.35 1.00
C ALA A 115 -14.37 10.63 0.20
N GLY A 116 -14.89 10.75 -1.03
CA GLY A 116 -14.81 11.95 -1.86
C GLY A 116 -13.60 12.03 -2.78
N ALA A 117 -12.92 10.93 -3.08
CA ALA A 117 -11.86 10.91 -4.10
C ALA A 117 -12.41 11.41 -5.44
N ALA A 118 -11.70 12.33 -6.09
CA ALA A 118 -12.08 12.83 -7.41
C ALA A 118 -11.77 11.79 -8.51
N LYS A 119 -10.76 10.97 -8.29
CA LYS A 119 -10.32 9.95 -9.21
C LYS A 119 -9.67 8.78 -8.48
N VAL A 120 -9.95 7.56 -8.93
CA VAL A 120 -9.27 6.34 -8.49
C VAL A 120 -8.53 5.76 -9.69
N LYS A 121 -7.21 5.59 -9.57
CA LYS A 121 -6.36 4.98 -10.60
C LYS A 121 -5.84 3.63 -10.14
N ILE A 122 -5.80 2.66 -11.05
CA ILE A 122 -5.30 1.31 -10.77
C ILE A 122 -4.31 0.89 -11.84
N PHE A 123 -3.13 0.46 -11.42
CA PHE A 123 -2.10 -0.10 -12.30
C PHE A 123 -1.12 -0.99 -11.54
N ASP A 124 -0.49 -1.90 -12.26
CA ASP A 124 0.63 -2.72 -11.79
C ASP A 124 1.52 -3.14 -12.97
N ARG A 125 2.83 -3.23 -12.74
CA ARG A 125 3.76 -3.80 -13.71
C ARG A 125 3.80 -5.31 -13.55
N THR A 126 3.19 -6.01 -14.49
CA THR A 126 3.02 -7.47 -14.47
C THR A 126 4.34 -8.24 -14.66
N CYS A 127 4.33 -9.52 -14.34
CA CYS A 127 5.42 -10.46 -14.61
C CYS A 127 5.14 -11.35 -15.84
N ASN A 128 3.87 -11.52 -16.20
CA ASN A 128 3.43 -12.17 -17.45
C ASN A 128 2.85 -11.14 -18.41
N ASN A 129 2.24 -11.62 -19.51
CA ASN A 129 1.58 -10.75 -20.50
C ASN A 129 0.54 -9.85 -19.81
N PRO A 130 0.63 -8.51 -19.95
CA PRO A 130 -0.21 -7.57 -19.22
C PRO A 130 -1.71 -7.78 -19.48
N GLN A 131 -2.13 -7.94 -20.74
CA GLN A 131 -3.54 -8.11 -21.10
C GLN A 131 -4.13 -9.35 -20.43
N ARG A 132 -3.36 -10.44 -20.34
CA ARG A 132 -3.79 -11.69 -19.69
C ARG A 132 -3.84 -11.54 -18.17
N CYS A 133 -2.82 -10.90 -17.55
CA CYS A 133 -2.80 -10.66 -16.11
C CYS A 133 -3.99 -9.82 -15.65
N TYR A 134 -4.23 -8.70 -16.32
CA TYR A 134 -5.31 -7.79 -15.97
C TYR A 134 -6.68 -8.43 -16.14
N ARG A 135 -6.91 -9.15 -17.27
CA ARG A 135 -8.18 -9.84 -17.53
C ARG A 135 -8.41 -11.01 -16.56
N ASN A 136 -7.41 -11.90 -16.41
CA ASN A 136 -7.59 -13.16 -15.68
C ASN A 136 -7.55 -12.98 -14.15
N SER A 137 -6.98 -11.87 -13.64
CA SER A 137 -7.13 -11.47 -12.22
C SER A 137 -8.51 -10.93 -11.90
N GLU A 138 -9.35 -10.65 -12.92
CA GLU A 138 -10.68 -10.01 -12.82
C GLU A 138 -10.64 -8.56 -12.27
N ILE A 139 -9.46 -8.05 -11.89
CA ILE A 139 -9.33 -6.70 -11.31
C ILE A 139 -9.69 -5.62 -12.34
N GLU A 140 -9.27 -5.77 -13.60
CA GLU A 140 -9.54 -4.76 -14.63
C GLU A 140 -11.03 -4.56 -14.84
N LYS A 141 -11.76 -5.65 -15.07
CA LYS A 141 -13.22 -5.59 -15.28
C LYS A 141 -13.92 -4.98 -14.07
N THR A 142 -13.65 -5.52 -12.89
CA THR A 142 -14.23 -5.05 -11.63
C THR A 142 -13.99 -3.56 -11.41
N ALA A 143 -12.78 -3.10 -11.66
CA ALA A 143 -12.42 -1.70 -11.42
C ALA A 143 -13.07 -0.74 -12.44
N ARG A 144 -13.10 -1.12 -13.73
CA ARG A 144 -13.74 -0.30 -14.76
C ARG A 144 -15.25 -0.19 -14.55
N ASP A 145 -15.91 -1.30 -14.18
CA ASP A 145 -17.35 -1.32 -13.90
C ASP A 145 -17.73 -0.38 -12.73
N LEU A 146 -16.78 -0.09 -11.84
CA LEU A 146 -16.94 0.83 -10.71
C LEU A 146 -16.40 2.25 -10.97
N GLY A 147 -16.03 2.57 -12.21
CA GLY A 147 -15.59 3.91 -12.61
C GLY A 147 -14.13 4.26 -12.28
N ALA A 148 -13.32 3.28 -11.88
CA ALA A 148 -11.90 3.51 -11.70
C ALA A 148 -11.15 3.56 -13.06
N ASP A 149 -10.12 4.40 -13.12
CA ASP A 149 -9.21 4.51 -14.27
C ASP A 149 -8.15 3.39 -14.19
N VAL A 150 -8.32 2.37 -15.01
CA VAL A 150 -7.40 1.24 -15.09
C VAL A 150 -6.49 1.39 -16.29
N ASP A 151 -5.19 1.56 -16.04
CA ASP A 151 -4.19 1.68 -17.08
C ASP A 151 -3.12 0.57 -16.95
N GLN A 152 -2.66 0.06 -18.09
CA GLN A 152 -1.48 -0.80 -18.11
C GLN A 152 -0.23 0.10 -18.10
N ILE A 153 0.81 -0.36 -17.41
CA ILE A 153 2.08 0.38 -17.34
C ILE A 153 2.62 0.65 -18.74
N ARG A 154 2.92 1.92 -19.01
CA ARG A 154 3.53 2.41 -20.25
C ARG A 154 4.97 2.84 -19.98
N SER A 155 5.92 2.33 -20.75
CA SER A 155 7.35 2.59 -20.54
C SER A 155 7.71 4.09 -20.57
N GLN A 156 6.97 4.89 -21.34
CA GLN A 156 7.20 6.34 -21.47
C GLN A 156 6.85 7.14 -20.21
N LYS A 157 6.04 6.56 -19.32
CA LYS A 157 5.59 7.22 -18.07
C LYS A 157 6.53 6.99 -16.88
N PHE A 158 7.69 6.37 -17.07
CA PHE A 158 8.65 6.26 -15.98
C PHE A 158 9.50 7.53 -15.86
N LYS A 159 9.69 7.98 -14.61
CA LYS A 159 10.52 9.13 -14.24
C LYS A 159 11.58 8.68 -13.24
N ASN A 160 12.84 9.00 -13.52
CA ASN A 160 13.90 8.77 -12.55
C ASN A 160 13.69 9.66 -11.34
N ILE A 161 13.74 9.03 -10.15
CA ILE A 161 13.81 9.74 -8.87
C ILE A 161 15.20 9.57 -8.28
N SER A 162 15.69 10.59 -7.59
CA SER A 162 16.93 10.53 -6.83
C SER A 162 16.72 9.77 -5.54
N LEU A 163 17.70 8.94 -5.17
CA LEU A 163 17.74 8.12 -3.96
C LEU A 163 19.00 8.51 -3.14
N PRO A 164 19.07 9.73 -2.58
CA PRO A 164 20.28 10.24 -1.96
C PRO A 164 20.76 9.36 -0.79
N GLU A 165 19.84 8.78 -0.04
CA GLU A 165 20.11 7.90 1.10
C GLU A 165 20.27 6.42 0.69
N GLY A 166 20.16 6.08 -0.60
CA GLY A 166 20.33 4.72 -1.09
C GLY A 166 21.76 4.23 -0.89
N GLU A 167 21.95 3.03 -0.41
CA GLU A 167 23.29 2.46 -0.20
C GLU A 167 23.91 1.99 -1.52
N ILE A 168 23.11 1.40 -2.40
CA ILE A 168 23.56 0.88 -3.70
C ILE A 168 22.99 1.70 -4.85
N LEU A 169 21.69 1.97 -4.83
CA LEU A 169 21.02 2.69 -5.90
C LEU A 169 20.96 4.19 -5.56
N LYS A 170 21.40 5.04 -6.49
CA LYS A 170 21.36 6.50 -6.33
C LYS A 170 20.19 7.15 -7.09
N GLU A 171 19.61 6.42 -8.01
CA GLU A 171 18.41 6.80 -8.74
C GLU A 171 17.67 5.54 -9.20
N TRP A 172 16.36 5.66 -9.45
CA TRP A 172 15.57 4.59 -10.04
C TRP A 172 14.33 5.13 -10.73
N PRO A 173 13.92 4.57 -11.90
CA PRO A 173 12.70 4.99 -12.57
C PRO A 173 11.45 4.47 -11.85
N ILE A 174 10.55 5.39 -11.49
CA ILE A 174 9.25 5.12 -10.86
C ILE A 174 8.13 5.60 -11.79
N TYR A 175 7.00 4.91 -11.78
CA TYR A 175 5.85 5.23 -12.62
C TYR A 175 5.25 6.59 -12.25
N GLN A 176 5.08 7.47 -13.23
CA GLN A 176 4.70 8.87 -13.03
C GLN A 176 3.36 9.00 -12.29
N ASP A 177 2.35 8.22 -12.67
CA ASP A 177 1.03 8.29 -12.03
C ASP A 177 1.07 7.92 -10.53
N TYR A 178 2.06 7.12 -10.11
CA TYR A 178 2.30 6.82 -8.70
C TYR A 178 2.88 8.04 -7.96
N LEU A 179 3.81 8.75 -8.60
CA LEU A 179 4.48 9.92 -8.02
C LEU A 179 3.55 11.11 -7.92
N GLU A 180 2.63 11.27 -8.89
CA GLU A 180 1.68 12.39 -9.00
C GLU A 180 0.39 12.18 -8.20
N ALA A 181 0.15 10.99 -7.67
CA ALA A 181 -1.02 10.73 -6.85
C ALA A 181 -0.98 11.50 -5.53
N ASP A 182 -2.13 12.07 -5.11
CA ASP A 182 -2.24 12.70 -3.79
C ASP A 182 -2.13 11.66 -2.69
N LYS A 183 -2.74 10.50 -2.90
CA LYS A 183 -2.72 9.36 -1.98
C LYS A 183 -2.47 8.05 -2.71
N VAL A 184 -1.73 7.16 -2.04
CA VAL A 184 -1.50 5.79 -2.52
C VAL A 184 -1.95 4.80 -1.47
N ILE A 185 -2.80 3.86 -1.88
CA ILE A 185 -3.19 2.70 -1.09
C ILE A 185 -2.56 1.46 -1.73
N ASN A 186 -1.60 0.87 -1.05
CA ASN A 186 -0.91 -0.34 -1.49
C ASN A 186 -1.67 -1.57 -1.02
N VAL A 187 -2.09 -2.44 -1.95
CA VAL A 187 -2.93 -3.62 -1.66
C VAL A 187 -2.24 -4.90 -2.13
N PRO A 188 -1.17 -5.34 -1.45
CA PRO A 188 -0.51 -6.61 -1.76
C PRO A 188 -1.39 -7.79 -1.39
N ILE A 189 -1.27 -8.89 -2.15
CA ILE A 189 -1.72 -10.20 -1.66
C ILE A 189 -0.60 -10.85 -0.83
N ALA A 190 -0.96 -11.41 0.32
CA ALA A 190 -0.04 -12.20 1.13
C ALA A 190 0.25 -13.53 0.44
N LYS A 191 1.49 -13.77 0.02
CA LYS A 191 1.88 -15.00 -0.67
C LYS A 191 3.34 -15.38 -0.46
N HIS A 192 3.60 -16.69 -0.50
CA HIS A 192 4.94 -17.24 -0.55
C HIS A 192 5.75 -16.67 -1.71
N HIS A 193 7.04 -16.52 -1.49
CA HIS A 193 7.99 -16.15 -2.53
C HIS A 193 9.31 -16.91 -2.32
N SER A 194 9.74 -17.69 -3.28
CA SER A 194 10.92 -18.56 -3.18
C SER A 194 12.18 -17.82 -2.71
N MET A 195 12.48 -16.66 -3.28
CA MET A 195 13.66 -15.86 -2.92
C MET A 195 13.45 -14.96 -1.70
N ALA A 196 12.30 -14.27 -1.63
CA ALA A 196 12.03 -13.26 -0.59
C ALA A 196 11.26 -13.81 0.61
N ARG A 197 11.01 -15.12 0.67
CA ARG A 197 10.20 -15.86 1.64
C ARG A 197 8.72 -15.48 1.57
N MET A 198 8.39 -14.19 1.61
CA MET A 198 7.03 -13.66 1.54
C MET A 198 6.96 -12.48 0.56
N THR A 199 5.82 -12.30 -0.09
CA THR A 199 5.41 -11.06 -0.73
C THR A 199 4.50 -10.31 0.21
N GLY A 200 4.92 -9.10 0.57
CA GLY A 200 4.16 -8.14 1.38
C GLY A 200 4.10 -6.78 0.70
N GLY A 201 3.81 -5.74 1.49
CA GLY A 201 3.64 -4.37 1.01
C GLY A 201 4.91 -3.79 0.39
N LEU A 202 6.06 -3.92 1.05
CA LEU A 202 7.34 -3.41 0.51
C LEU A 202 7.66 -4.04 -0.84
N LYS A 203 7.48 -5.35 -0.96
CA LYS A 203 7.77 -6.07 -2.21
C LYS A 203 6.74 -5.76 -3.31
N ASN A 204 5.48 -5.51 -2.95
CA ASN A 204 4.44 -5.16 -3.91
C ASN A 204 4.75 -3.86 -4.66
N LEU A 205 5.47 -2.92 -4.04
CA LEU A 205 5.88 -1.66 -4.67
C LEU A 205 6.84 -1.86 -5.85
N MET A 206 7.42 -3.04 -6.05
CA MET A 206 8.14 -3.35 -7.30
C MET A 206 7.26 -3.19 -8.55
N GLY A 207 5.93 -3.30 -8.39
CA GLY A 207 4.99 -3.10 -9.50
C GLY A 207 4.87 -1.68 -10.02
N VAL A 208 5.50 -0.69 -9.38
CA VAL A 208 5.61 0.69 -9.87
C VAL A 208 7.03 1.06 -10.30
N MET A 209 7.98 0.13 -10.18
CA MET A 209 9.38 0.32 -10.52
C MET A 209 9.63 0.01 -12.00
N GLY A 210 10.30 0.95 -12.69
CA GLY A 210 10.71 0.84 -14.09
C GLY A 210 12.04 0.11 -14.26
N GLY A 211 12.74 0.44 -15.33
CA GLY A 211 14.07 -0.08 -15.62
C GLY A 211 14.16 -1.60 -15.77
N ASN A 212 15.36 -2.13 -15.64
CA ASN A 212 15.58 -3.56 -15.53
C ASN A 212 15.27 -4.05 -14.12
N ARG A 213 13.99 -4.26 -13.84
CA ARG A 213 13.48 -4.69 -12.53
C ARG A 213 14.15 -6.00 -12.03
N GLY A 214 14.64 -6.83 -12.94
CA GLY A 214 15.40 -8.04 -12.62
C GLY A 214 16.68 -7.77 -11.84
N GLU A 215 17.33 -6.64 -12.09
CA GLU A 215 18.56 -6.26 -11.38
C GLU A 215 18.37 -5.97 -9.89
N ILE A 216 17.13 -5.65 -9.47
CA ILE A 216 16.81 -5.48 -8.05
C ILE A 216 17.03 -6.80 -7.29
N HIS A 217 16.85 -7.96 -7.96
CA HIS A 217 17.05 -9.26 -7.33
C HIS A 217 18.51 -9.54 -6.95
N ASN A 218 19.47 -8.95 -7.65
CA ASN A 218 20.86 -8.95 -7.20
C ASN A 218 21.02 -7.93 -6.05
N LYS A 219 21.36 -8.41 -4.87
CA LYS A 219 21.38 -7.64 -3.60
C LYS A 219 19.99 -7.09 -3.24
N PHE A 220 18.97 -7.93 -3.43
CA PHE A 220 17.55 -7.60 -3.27
C PHE A 220 17.26 -6.83 -1.99
N THR A 221 17.75 -7.35 -0.86
CA THR A 221 17.53 -6.80 0.48
C THR A 221 17.88 -5.30 0.58
N VAL A 222 18.99 -4.91 -0.03
CA VAL A 222 19.45 -3.51 0.01
C VAL A 222 18.71 -2.66 -1.01
N LYS A 223 18.69 -3.09 -2.28
CA LYS A 223 18.13 -2.31 -3.38
C LYS A 223 16.63 -2.04 -3.25
N ILE A 224 15.84 -3.02 -2.76
CA ILE A 224 14.41 -2.82 -2.53
C ILE A 224 14.16 -1.73 -1.49
N ASN A 225 15.00 -1.65 -0.46
CA ASN A 225 14.88 -0.66 0.60
C ASN A 225 15.45 0.70 0.19
N ASP A 226 16.47 0.76 -0.68
CA ASP A 226 16.93 2.01 -1.29
C ASP A 226 15.77 2.74 -1.98
N ILE A 227 14.95 1.99 -2.74
CA ILE A 227 13.83 2.56 -3.48
C ILE A 227 12.64 2.85 -2.55
N ASN A 228 12.27 1.88 -1.70
CA ASN A 228 11.09 1.99 -0.85
C ASN A 228 11.18 3.16 0.14
N ALA A 229 12.37 3.55 0.59
CA ALA A 229 12.56 4.72 1.44
C ALA A 229 11.95 6.01 0.85
N HIS A 230 11.78 6.07 -0.47
CA HIS A 230 11.30 7.25 -1.20
C HIS A 230 9.87 7.13 -1.75
N ILE A 231 9.27 5.94 -1.74
CA ILE A 231 7.98 5.68 -2.37
C ILE A 231 6.94 5.03 -1.44
N LEU A 232 7.11 5.11 -0.11
CA LEU A 232 6.16 4.52 0.83
C LEU A 232 4.74 5.07 0.62
N PRO A 233 3.70 4.21 0.64
CA PRO A 233 2.32 4.60 0.42
C PRO A 233 1.72 5.32 1.62
N THR A 234 0.53 5.89 1.44
CA THR A 234 -0.29 6.47 2.52
C THR A 234 -0.84 5.39 3.44
N LEU A 235 -1.26 4.26 2.85
CA LEU A 235 -1.90 3.15 3.55
C LEU A 235 -1.49 1.84 2.88
N THR A 236 -1.26 0.79 3.66
CA THR A 236 -1.07 -0.58 3.19
C THR A 236 -2.18 -1.46 3.73
N ILE A 237 -2.82 -2.19 2.83
CA ILE A 237 -3.89 -3.16 3.12
C ILE A 237 -3.44 -4.51 2.57
N ILE A 238 -3.02 -5.41 3.44
CA ILE A 238 -2.60 -6.76 3.03
C ILE A 238 -3.84 -7.62 2.87
N ASP A 239 -4.06 -8.07 1.64
CA ASP A 239 -5.03 -9.09 1.31
C ASP A 239 -4.52 -10.45 1.79
N GLY A 240 -5.07 -10.91 2.90
CA GLY A 240 -4.85 -12.24 3.46
C GLY A 240 -6.12 -13.10 3.40
N TYR A 241 -7.13 -12.76 2.56
CA TYR A 241 -8.35 -13.54 2.45
C TYR A 241 -8.07 -14.97 1.95
N ARG A 242 -7.32 -15.08 0.87
CA ARG A 242 -6.69 -16.30 0.36
C ARG A 242 -5.19 -16.07 0.28
N ILE A 243 -4.40 -16.97 0.80
CA ILE A 243 -2.94 -16.87 0.75
C ILE A 243 -2.34 -18.06 0.00
N LEU A 244 -1.29 -17.80 -0.77
CA LEU A 244 -0.52 -18.84 -1.45
C LEU A 244 0.61 -19.28 -0.52
N LEU A 245 0.53 -20.50 0.02
CA LEU A 245 1.47 -21.00 1.02
C LEU A 245 2.77 -21.53 0.43
N ARG A 246 2.74 -22.03 -0.82
CA ARG A 246 3.87 -22.70 -1.48
C ARG A 246 3.89 -22.36 -2.97
N ASN A 247 5.02 -22.65 -3.63
CA ASN A 247 5.20 -22.50 -5.08
C ASN A 247 4.90 -21.09 -5.61
N GLY A 248 4.97 -20.08 -4.72
CA GLY A 248 4.89 -18.66 -5.11
C GLY A 248 6.21 -18.14 -5.67
N PRO A 249 6.15 -17.00 -6.38
CA PRO A 249 5.04 -16.03 -6.38
C PRO A 249 3.95 -16.26 -7.44
N SER A 250 4.13 -17.19 -8.39
CA SER A 250 3.21 -17.38 -9.53
C SER A 250 2.05 -18.33 -9.26
N GLY A 251 2.20 -19.27 -8.31
CA GLY A 251 1.18 -20.24 -7.98
C GLY A 251 0.67 -21.04 -9.17
N GLY A 252 -0.57 -21.49 -9.12
CA GLY A 252 -1.24 -22.22 -10.19
C GLY A 252 -1.76 -23.59 -9.76
N ASN A 253 -1.50 -24.00 -8.53
CA ASN A 253 -2.08 -25.19 -7.92
C ASN A 253 -2.97 -24.77 -6.75
N ILE A 254 -4.25 -25.15 -6.80
CA ILE A 254 -5.23 -24.81 -5.76
C ILE A 254 -4.87 -25.41 -4.39
N ASN A 255 -4.16 -26.54 -4.36
CA ASN A 255 -3.71 -27.20 -3.12
C ASN A 255 -2.62 -26.41 -2.38
N ASP A 256 -2.04 -25.39 -3.01
CA ASP A 256 -1.08 -24.48 -2.39
C ASP A 256 -1.74 -23.26 -1.76
N VAL A 257 -3.06 -23.11 -1.92
CA VAL A 257 -3.85 -21.98 -1.44
C VAL A 257 -4.55 -22.35 -0.14
N LYS A 258 -4.52 -21.40 0.83
CA LYS A 258 -5.28 -21.48 2.07
C LYS A 258 -6.22 -20.29 2.17
N VAL A 259 -7.48 -20.54 2.50
CA VAL A 259 -8.45 -19.49 2.85
C VAL A 259 -8.25 -19.17 4.33
N THR A 260 -7.83 -17.93 4.62
CA THR A 260 -7.58 -17.47 5.99
C THR A 260 -8.54 -16.37 6.41
N LYS A 261 -9.34 -15.84 5.48
CA LYS A 261 -10.33 -14.77 5.72
C LYS A 261 -9.75 -13.65 6.58
N THR A 262 -8.58 -13.14 6.20
CA THR A 262 -7.83 -12.16 6.98
C THR A 262 -7.52 -10.92 6.15
N LEU A 263 -7.55 -9.75 6.79
CA LEU A 263 -7.07 -8.49 6.25
C LEU A 263 -6.23 -7.77 7.31
N ILE A 264 -5.07 -7.22 6.90
CA ILE A 264 -4.19 -6.47 7.78
C ILE A 264 -4.02 -5.07 7.21
N MET A 265 -4.32 -4.03 7.99
CA MET A 265 -4.24 -2.65 7.56
C MET A 265 -3.31 -1.84 8.45
N SER A 266 -2.46 -1.01 7.86
CA SER A 266 -1.58 -0.09 8.59
C SER A 266 -1.17 1.10 7.73
N PRO A 267 -1.05 2.32 8.29
CA PRO A 267 -0.39 3.44 7.63
C PRO A 267 1.15 3.29 7.59
N CYS A 268 1.68 2.20 8.11
CA CYS A 268 3.09 1.82 8.04
C CYS A 268 3.23 0.48 7.31
N THR A 269 3.81 0.50 6.11
CA THR A 269 3.99 -0.71 5.29
C THR A 269 4.81 -1.78 6.01
N VAL A 270 5.88 -1.38 6.70
CA VAL A 270 6.75 -2.31 7.44
C VAL A 270 5.97 -2.99 8.56
N SER A 271 5.15 -2.24 9.32
CA SER A 271 4.34 -2.80 10.40
C SER A 271 3.28 -3.78 9.88
N ALA A 272 2.64 -3.47 8.74
CA ALA A 272 1.73 -4.40 8.07
C ALA A 272 2.44 -5.69 7.66
N ASP A 273 3.63 -5.58 7.05
CA ASP A 273 4.42 -6.74 6.61
C ASP A 273 4.90 -7.59 7.78
N VAL A 274 5.32 -6.98 8.89
CA VAL A 274 5.71 -7.69 10.12
C VAL A 274 4.53 -8.50 10.68
N GLN A 275 3.33 -7.92 10.72
CA GLN A 275 2.15 -8.66 11.15
C GLN A 275 1.78 -9.79 10.20
N ALA A 276 1.95 -9.61 8.89
CA ALA A 276 1.65 -10.63 7.89
C ALA A 276 2.55 -11.88 7.98
N LEU A 277 3.70 -11.81 8.65
CA LEU A 277 4.56 -12.98 8.90
C LEU A 277 3.80 -14.11 9.62
N GLN A 278 2.85 -13.75 10.50
CA GLN A 278 2.04 -14.71 11.24
C GLN A 278 1.19 -15.61 10.32
N LEU A 279 0.80 -15.12 9.13
CA LEU A 279 0.04 -15.91 8.15
C LEU A 279 0.83 -17.10 7.59
N PHE A 280 2.16 -17.04 7.68
CA PHE A 280 3.10 -18.04 7.12
C PHE A 280 3.90 -18.77 8.19
N ASN A 281 3.64 -18.50 9.48
CA ASN A 281 4.47 -18.99 10.60
C ASN A 281 5.95 -18.60 10.41
N LEU A 282 6.20 -17.37 9.94
CA LEU A 282 7.54 -16.81 9.77
C LEU A 282 7.86 -15.85 10.91
N GLU A 283 9.13 -15.77 11.24
CA GLU A 283 9.69 -14.76 12.13
C GLU A 283 10.36 -13.65 11.31
N LEU A 284 10.61 -12.51 11.95
CA LEU A 284 11.30 -11.38 11.32
C LEU A 284 12.68 -11.79 10.76
N ASN A 285 13.37 -12.70 11.44
CA ASN A 285 14.68 -13.21 11.02
C ASN A 285 14.65 -14.00 9.71
N ASP A 286 13.50 -14.56 9.34
CA ASP A 286 13.34 -15.30 8.09
C ASP A 286 13.25 -14.40 6.86
N VAL A 287 12.98 -13.08 7.05
CA VAL A 287 12.68 -12.15 5.96
C VAL A 287 13.67 -10.99 5.95
N ALA A 288 14.81 -11.22 5.29
CA ALA A 288 15.97 -10.32 5.31
C ALA A 288 15.64 -8.87 4.89
N TYR A 289 14.76 -8.66 3.90
CA TYR A 289 14.41 -7.31 3.45
C TYR A 289 13.58 -6.53 4.49
N LEU A 290 12.81 -7.21 5.35
CA LEU A 290 12.11 -6.55 6.47
C LEU A 290 13.09 -6.15 7.58
N LYS A 291 14.05 -7.03 7.92
CA LYS A 291 15.12 -6.67 8.87
C LYS A 291 15.86 -5.43 8.41
N GLU A 292 16.18 -5.38 7.13
CA GLU A 292 16.88 -4.24 6.53
C GLU A 292 16.02 -2.96 6.56
N ALA A 293 14.71 -3.07 6.29
CA ALA A 293 13.78 -1.95 6.40
C ALA A 293 13.76 -1.38 7.83
N LEU A 294 13.76 -2.26 8.84
CA LEU A 294 13.82 -1.85 10.25
C LEU A 294 15.16 -1.20 10.60
N ARG A 295 16.29 -1.80 10.17
CA ARG A 295 17.63 -1.23 10.38
C ARG A 295 17.73 0.20 9.84
N ARG A 296 17.07 0.48 8.72
CA ARG A 296 17.05 1.82 8.08
C ARG A 296 15.99 2.77 8.65
N GLY A 297 15.21 2.34 9.64
CA GLY A 297 14.17 3.16 10.23
C GLY A 297 13.01 3.46 9.27
N LEU A 298 12.72 2.57 8.31
CA LEU A 298 11.56 2.70 7.42
C LEU A 298 10.24 2.39 8.12
N ASN A 299 10.30 1.81 9.32
CA ASN A 299 9.15 1.62 10.19
C ASN A 299 8.78 2.95 10.87
N LYS A 300 7.46 3.17 10.98
CA LYS A 300 6.88 4.31 11.70
C LYS A 300 6.68 3.99 13.19
N TYR A 301 6.55 2.71 13.52
CA TYR A 301 6.22 2.19 14.84
C TYR A 301 7.21 1.10 15.23
N ASP A 302 7.45 0.94 16.55
CA ASP A 302 8.31 -0.12 17.05
C ASP A 302 7.64 -1.49 16.89
N PRO A 303 8.25 -2.44 16.15
CA PRO A 303 7.68 -3.77 15.93
C PRO A 303 7.46 -4.59 17.21
N ALA A 304 8.25 -4.33 18.26
CA ALA A 304 8.16 -5.07 19.53
C ALA A 304 6.97 -4.62 20.39
N SER A 305 6.43 -3.42 20.14
CA SER A 305 5.36 -2.79 20.93
C SER A 305 4.17 -2.32 20.09
N LEU A 306 3.95 -2.91 18.91
CA LEU A 306 2.86 -2.55 18.00
C LEU A 306 1.49 -2.64 18.66
N LYS A 307 0.73 -1.54 18.56
CA LYS A 307 -0.67 -1.49 19.01
C LYS A 307 -1.56 -2.11 17.92
N VAL A 308 -1.77 -3.40 18.02
CA VAL A 308 -2.60 -4.16 17.07
C VAL A 308 -4.02 -4.30 17.60
N LEU A 309 -4.99 -3.72 16.87
CA LEU A 309 -6.41 -3.97 17.11
C LEU A 309 -6.81 -5.21 16.29
N LYS A 310 -7.22 -6.27 17.00
CA LYS A 310 -7.75 -7.49 16.37
C LYS A 310 -9.28 -7.48 16.43
N ILE A 311 -9.92 -7.73 15.29
CA ILE A 311 -11.38 -7.76 15.12
C ILE A 311 -11.74 -9.08 14.45
N GLU A 312 -12.72 -9.77 15.00
CA GLU A 312 -13.35 -10.94 14.38
C GLU A 312 -14.75 -10.54 13.87
N VAL A 313 -15.10 -10.97 12.64
CA VAL A 313 -16.34 -10.63 11.93
C VAL A 313 -17.30 -11.79 11.99
#